data_fb45ee3756b3ff09ebdff55cb37119eb
#
_entry.id   fb45ee3756b3ff09ebdff55cb37119eb
#
_cell.length_a   1.000
_cell.length_b   1.000
_cell.length_c   1.000
_cell.angle_alpha   90.00
_cell.angle_beta   90.00
_cell.angle_gamma   90.00
#
_symmetry.space_group_name_H-M   'P 1'
#
loop_
_entity.id
_entity.type
_entity.pdbx_description
1 polymer ?
#
loop_
_entity_poly.entity_id
_entity_poly.type
_entity_poly.pdbx_seq_one_letter_code
_entity_poly.pdbx_strand_id
1 'polypeptide(L)'
;RSLRERFEEAFWCEDLSIYALALDGQKRPCRVKTSNAGHCLYTGIASDEHARRVAETLMSDELFSGWGVRTLADSERRYNPMSYHNGSIWPHDNAMIAVGLARYGLKSGVEKIMTGMFEVSLVLDFHRLPELFCGFVRRPGQGLTRYPVACNPQAWAAGSAFMALQACLGLSIIASEQKVVFNYPILPEFIDKMQIKNLKVGTASVDLLLRRHDLDVGITV
;
A
#
# COMPACT_ATOMS: atom_id res chain seq x y z
N ARG A 1 11.52 20.96 19.87
CA ARG A 1 10.60 20.46 18.80
C ARG A 1 10.80 18.99 18.56
N SER A 2 9.72 18.21 18.48
CA SER A 2 9.75 16.79 18.13
C SER A 2 10.19 16.58 16.66
N LEU A 3 10.62 15.36 16.31
CA LEU A 3 10.95 15.04 14.92
C LEU A 3 9.74 15.24 14.01
N ARG A 4 8.55 14.84 14.46
CA ARG A 4 7.29 15.02 13.73
C ARG A 4 7.02 16.48 13.38
N GLU A 5 7.08 17.40 14.35
CA GLU A 5 6.86 18.83 14.11
C GLU A 5 7.81 19.41 13.05
N ARG A 6 9.10 19.06 13.14
CA ARG A 6 10.10 19.51 12.16
C ARG A 6 9.87 18.92 10.77
N PHE A 7 9.40 17.68 10.72
CA PHE A 7 9.08 17.01 9.46
C PHE A 7 7.86 17.64 8.79
N GLU A 8 6.79 17.86 9.53
CA GLU A 8 5.57 18.52 9.05
C GLU A 8 5.88 19.90 8.46
N GLU A 9 6.65 20.72 9.19
CA GLU A 9 7.04 22.06 8.74
C GLU A 9 7.90 22.05 7.49
N ALA A 10 8.81 21.08 7.35
CA ALA A 10 9.80 21.07 6.27
C ALA A 10 9.30 20.39 4.99
N PHE A 11 8.45 19.38 5.10
CA PHE A 11 8.08 18.52 3.96
C PHE A 11 6.62 18.69 3.49
N TRP A 12 5.73 19.26 4.29
CA TRP A 12 4.34 19.40 3.89
C TRP A 12 4.15 20.42 2.77
N CYS A 13 3.46 20.03 1.71
CA CYS A 13 3.09 20.88 0.58
C CYS A 13 1.57 21.09 0.59
N GLU A 14 1.13 22.20 1.19
CA GLU A 14 -0.28 22.49 1.45
C GLU A 14 -1.16 22.43 0.20
N ASP A 15 -0.71 23.06 -0.89
CA ASP A 15 -1.43 23.15 -2.16
C ASP A 15 -1.44 21.85 -2.97
N LEU A 16 -0.48 20.94 -2.70
CA LEU A 16 -0.42 19.62 -3.33
C LEU A 16 -1.06 18.53 -2.48
N SER A 17 -1.38 18.82 -1.21
CA SER A 17 -1.91 17.87 -0.23
C SER A 17 -1.04 16.60 -0.11
N ILE A 18 0.29 16.79 -0.10
CA ILE A 18 1.26 15.69 -0.05
C ILE A 18 2.57 16.16 0.58
N TYR A 19 3.35 15.21 1.08
CA TYR A 19 4.73 15.48 1.51
C TYR A 19 5.68 15.54 0.32
N ALA A 20 6.58 16.52 0.32
CA ALA A 20 7.64 16.64 -0.69
C ALA A 20 8.50 15.38 -0.74
N LEU A 21 8.94 15.02 -1.95
CA LEU A 21 9.82 13.86 -2.18
C LEU A 21 11.13 13.96 -1.40
N ALA A 22 11.71 15.14 -1.33
CA ALA A 22 13.00 15.42 -0.70
C ALA A 22 13.15 16.92 -0.41
N LEU A 23 14.20 17.28 0.30
CA LEU A 23 14.70 18.66 0.39
C LEU A 23 15.99 18.77 -0.41
N ASP A 24 16.15 19.85 -1.18
CA ASP A 24 17.39 20.13 -1.90
C ASP A 24 18.52 20.60 -0.96
N GLY A 25 19.69 20.89 -1.52
CA GLY A 25 20.84 21.37 -0.74
C GLY A 25 20.62 22.68 0.01
N GLN A 26 19.65 23.47 -0.38
CA GLN A 26 19.20 24.69 0.29
C GLN A 26 17.97 24.48 1.18
N LYS A 27 17.60 23.21 1.43
CA LYS A 27 16.42 22.82 2.20
C LYS A 27 15.07 23.24 1.59
N ARG A 28 15.03 23.48 0.29
CA ARG A 28 13.77 23.74 -0.41
C ARG A 28 13.09 22.43 -0.78
N PRO A 29 11.76 22.29 -0.63
CA PRO A 29 11.05 21.05 -0.90
C PRO A 29 11.01 20.73 -2.41
N CYS A 30 11.33 19.49 -2.76
CA CYS A 30 11.10 18.91 -4.08
C CYS A 30 9.61 18.55 -4.21
N ARG A 31 8.83 19.46 -4.76
CA ARG A 31 7.36 19.45 -4.77
C ARG A 31 6.84 18.67 -5.96
N VAL A 32 6.72 17.36 -5.79
CA VAL A 32 6.17 16.44 -6.80
C VAL A 32 5.26 15.42 -6.14
N LYS A 33 4.22 14.98 -6.82
CA LYS A 33 3.30 13.94 -6.35
C LYS A 33 3.89 12.56 -6.62
N THR A 34 4.31 11.86 -5.56
CA THR A 34 4.96 10.54 -5.64
C THR A 34 4.38 9.57 -4.61
N SER A 35 4.56 8.27 -4.85
CA SER A 35 4.19 7.21 -3.90
C SER A 35 4.95 7.30 -2.56
N ASN A 36 6.12 7.94 -2.54
CA ASN A 36 6.96 8.11 -1.34
C ASN A 36 6.21 8.74 -0.16
N ALA A 37 5.21 9.60 -0.42
CA ALA A 37 4.38 10.17 0.64
C ALA A 37 3.62 9.10 1.44
N GLY A 38 3.30 7.97 0.83
CA GLY A 38 2.70 6.82 1.52
C GLY A 38 3.63 6.17 2.55
N HIS A 39 4.95 6.31 2.39
CA HIS A 39 5.92 5.85 3.39
C HIS A 39 5.89 6.72 4.66
N CYS A 40 5.45 7.97 4.57
CA CYS A 40 5.19 8.82 5.74
C CYS A 40 4.02 8.25 6.57
N LEU A 41 3.02 7.69 5.89
CA LEU A 41 1.93 6.96 6.56
C LEU A 41 2.43 5.66 7.19
N TYR A 42 3.25 4.91 6.46
CA TYR A 42 3.85 3.65 6.96
C TYR A 42 4.63 3.85 8.26
N THR A 43 5.46 4.88 8.33
CA THR A 43 6.25 5.19 9.53
C THR A 43 5.41 5.80 10.66
N GLY A 44 4.22 6.32 10.37
CA GLY A 44 3.36 7.01 11.32
C GLY A 44 3.86 8.41 11.67
N ILE A 45 4.69 9.03 10.82
CA ILE A 45 5.20 10.39 11.07
C ILE A 45 4.18 11.48 10.71
N ALA A 46 3.25 11.19 9.79
CA ALA A 46 2.19 12.11 9.39
C ALA A 46 1.21 12.42 10.55
N SER A 47 0.63 13.61 10.54
CA SER A 47 -0.54 13.92 11.36
C SER A 47 -1.78 13.22 10.82
N ASP A 48 -2.82 13.01 11.63
CA ASP A 48 -4.06 12.35 11.18
C ASP A 48 -4.75 13.14 10.07
N GLU A 49 -4.69 14.47 10.12
CA GLU A 49 -5.24 15.35 9.08
C GLU A 49 -4.49 15.19 7.77
N HIS A 50 -3.15 15.31 7.79
CA HIS A 50 -2.34 15.19 6.60
C HIS A 50 -2.35 13.76 6.05
N ALA A 51 -2.46 12.75 6.91
CA ALA A 51 -2.58 11.37 6.46
C ALA A 51 -3.82 11.12 5.58
N ARG A 52 -4.98 11.73 5.93
CA ARG A 52 -6.19 11.66 5.10
C ARG A 52 -5.98 12.33 3.74
N ARG A 53 -5.42 13.53 3.74
CA ARG A 53 -5.15 14.30 2.50
C ARG A 53 -4.13 13.59 1.59
N VAL A 54 -3.07 13.01 2.18
CA VAL A 54 -2.11 12.17 1.44
C VAL A 54 -2.81 10.95 0.85
N ALA A 55 -3.68 10.29 1.61
CA ALA A 55 -4.43 9.14 1.11
C ALA A 55 -5.34 9.50 -0.07
N GLU A 56 -6.06 10.62 0.00
CA GLU A 56 -6.87 11.13 -1.10
C GLU A 56 -6.03 11.39 -2.35
N THR A 57 -4.86 12.02 -2.18
CA THR A 57 -3.92 12.27 -3.28
C THR A 57 -3.37 10.97 -3.88
N LEU A 58 -2.96 10.00 -3.04
CA LEU A 58 -2.46 8.70 -3.51
C LEU A 58 -3.53 7.86 -4.24
N MET A 59 -4.80 8.01 -3.86
CA MET A 59 -5.94 7.29 -4.46
C MET A 59 -6.61 8.06 -5.60
N SER A 60 -6.09 9.23 -5.98
CA SER A 60 -6.55 9.99 -7.15
C SER A 60 -6.17 9.31 -8.46
N ASP A 61 -6.86 9.64 -9.55
CA ASP A 61 -6.58 9.10 -10.89
C ASP A 61 -5.16 9.42 -11.39
N GLU A 62 -4.57 10.52 -10.89
CA GLU A 62 -3.19 10.90 -11.22
C GLU A 62 -2.15 9.90 -10.70
N LEU A 63 -2.37 9.34 -9.50
CA LEU A 63 -1.44 8.39 -8.88
C LEU A 63 -1.94 6.95 -8.92
N PHE A 64 -3.23 6.70 -8.69
CA PHE A 64 -3.78 5.35 -8.71
C PHE A 64 -4.23 4.94 -10.11
N SER A 65 -3.48 4.03 -10.72
CA SER A 65 -3.69 3.59 -12.12
C SER A 65 -4.91 2.68 -12.33
N GLY A 66 -5.55 2.20 -11.25
CA GLY A 66 -6.49 1.08 -11.27
C GLY A 66 -5.84 -0.29 -11.00
N TRP A 67 -4.49 -0.39 -11.12
CA TRP A 67 -3.71 -1.57 -10.73
C TRP A 67 -2.98 -1.34 -9.40
N GLY A 68 -2.60 -0.11 -9.10
CA GLY A 68 -1.85 0.30 -7.94
C GLY A 68 -1.40 1.75 -8.05
N VAL A 69 -0.75 2.25 -7.00
CA VAL A 69 -0.18 3.59 -6.93
C VAL A 69 1.11 3.62 -7.74
N ARG A 70 1.21 4.60 -8.64
CA ARG A 70 2.40 4.89 -9.45
C ARG A 70 3.47 5.56 -8.60
N THR A 71 4.72 5.33 -8.94
CA THR A 71 5.87 6.02 -8.30
C THR A 71 5.86 7.53 -8.53
N LEU A 72 5.24 7.99 -9.62
CA LEU A 72 5.09 9.40 -9.97
C LEU A 72 3.73 9.63 -10.62
N ALA A 73 3.02 10.70 -10.25
CA ALA A 73 1.74 11.06 -10.83
C ALA A 73 1.86 11.34 -12.32
N ASP A 74 0.81 11.02 -13.07
CA ASP A 74 0.81 11.21 -14.54
C ASP A 74 0.72 12.68 -14.96
N SER A 75 0.33 13.57 -14.06
CA SER A 75 0.38 15.02 -14.23
C SER A 75 1.78 15.62 -14.08
N GLU A 76 2.75 14.85 -13.57
CA GLU A 76 4.10 15.36 -13.33
C GLU A 76 4.95 15.39 -14.60
N ARG A 77 5.76 16.45 -14.75
CA ARG A 77 6.55 16.70 -15.97
C ARG A 77 7.45 15.55 -16.42
N ARG A 78 7.97 14.74 -15.47
CA ARG A 78 8.86 13.61 -15.76
C ARG A 78 8.14 12.27 -15.82
N TYR A 79 6.82 12.28 -15.76
CA TYR A 79 6.05 11.05 -15.84
C TYR A 79 6.33 10.28 -17.12
N ASN A 80 6.62 9.01 -16.96
CA ASN A 80 6.71 8.05 -18.04
C ASN A 80 6.31 6.67 -17.48
N PRO A 81 5.16 6.11 -17.88
CA PRO A 81 4.68 4.83 -17.35
C PRO A 81 5.62 3.67 -17.63
N MET A 82 6.53 3.80 -18.57
CA MET A 82 7.56 2.80 -18.90
C MET A 82 8.91 3.09 -18.24
N SER A 83 9.02 4.12 -17.42
CA SER A 83 10.24 4.41 -16.67
C SER A 83 10.35 3.52 -15.44
N TYR A 84 11.58 3.08 -15.11
CA TYR A 84 11.84 2.28 -13.92
C TYR A 84 11.41 2.98 -12.61
N HIS A 85 11.59 4.31 -12.49
CA HIS A 85 11.28 5.06 -11.26
C HIS A 85 10.25 6.19 -11.42
N ASN A 86 9.89 6.60 -12.65
CA ASN A 86 9.11 7.81 -12.87
C ASN A 86 7.70 7.52 -13.41
N GLY A 87 6.99 6.58 -12.81
CA GLY A 87 5.60 6.29 -13.20
C GLY A 87 5.24 4.81 -13.23
N SER A 88 6.18 3.90 -12.99
CA SER A 88 5.94 2.46 -12.81
C SER A 88 5.22 2.16 -11.48
N ILE A 89 4.76 0.94 -11.32
CA ILE A 89 4.07 0.46 -10.12
C ILE A 89 4.86 -0.70 -9.51
N TRP A 90 5.13 -0.60 -8.21
CA TRP A 90 5.93 -1.56 -7.46
C TRP A 90 5.09 -2.23 -6.39
N PRO A 91 4.96 -3.55 -6.41
CA PRO A 91 4.15 -4.27 -5.42
C PRO A 91 4.55 -4.00 -3.97
N HIS A 92 5.86 -3.99 -3.65
CA HIS A 92 6.31 -3.71 -2.28
C HIS A 92 6.02 -2.28 -1.82
N ASP A 93 6.18 -1.30 -2.71
CA ASP A 93 5.85 0.11 -2.44
C ASP A 93 4.35 0.24 -2.10
N ASN A 94 3.50 -0.37 -2.92
CA ASN A 94 2.06 -0.42 -2.70
C ASN A 94 1.68 -1.14 -1.40
N ALA A 95 2.38 -2.22 -1.03
CA ALA A 95 2.14 -2.90 0.23
C ALA A 95 2.52 -2.03 1.44
N MET A 96 3.61 -1.27 1.37
CA MET A 96 3.98 -0.30 2.41
C MET A 96 2.94 0.82 2.53
N ILE A 97 2.44 1.34 1.40
CA ILE A 97 1.34 2.31 1.38
C ILE A 97 0.09 1.72 2.04
N ALA A 98 -0.28 0.48 1.71
CA ALA A 98 -1.44 -0.19 2.30
C ALA A 98 -1.32 -0.32 3.83
N VAL A 99 -0.15 -0.71 4.36
CA VAL A 99 0.10 -0.73 5.81
C VAL A 99 0.01 0.66 6.41
N GLY A 100 0.54 1.68 5.72
CA GLY A 100 0.41 3.07 6.13
C GLY A 100 -1.05 3.51 6.23
N LEU A 101 -1.84 3.27 5.18
CA LEU A 101 -3.28 3.56 5.18
C LEU A 101 -4.03 2.82 6.31
N ALA A 102 -3.71 1.54 6.52
CA ALA A 102 -4.32 0.75 7.59
C ALA A 102 -4.03 1.33 8.99
N ARG A 103 -2.82 1.86 9.21
CA ARG A 103 -2.42 2.52 10.46
C ARG A 103 -3.34 3.68 10.83
N TYR A 104 -3.80 4.44 9.84
CA TYR A 104 -4.72 5.58 10.01
C TYR A 104 -6.19 5.22 9.82
N GLY A 105 -6.53 3.92 9.74
CA GLY A 105 -7.92 3.46 9.57
C GLY A 105 -8.51 3.68 8.17
N LEU A 106 -7.70 4.04 7.18
CA LEU A 106 -8.11 4.39 5.81
C LEU A 106 -8.29 3.14 4.94
N LYS A 107 -9.19 2.25 5.35
CA LYS A 107 -9.33 0.88 4.83
C LYS A 107 -9.79 0.80 3.37
N SER A 108 -10.54 1.76 2.86
CA SER A 108 -10.94 1.79 1.44
C SER A 108 -9.75 1.85 0.48
N GLY A 109 -8.70 2.62 0.84
CA GLY A 109 -7.46 2.64 0.08
C GLY A 109 -6.68 1.33 0.15
N VAL A 110 -6.69 0.67 1.32
CA VAL A 110 -6.08 -0.67 1.50
C VAL A 110 -6.75 -1.68 0.59
N GLU A 111 -8.08 -1.69 0.56
CA GLU A 111 -8.87 -2.61 -0.28
C GLU A 111 -8.59 -2.40 -1.77
N LYS A 112 -8.56 -1.14 -2.24
CA LYS A 112 -8.21 -0.82 -3.63
C LYS A 112 -6.84 -1.34 -4.02
N ILE A 113 -5.82 -1.14 -3.17
CA ILE A 113 -4.46 -1.64 -3.43
C ILE A 113 -4.44 -3.16 -3.44
N MET A 114 -5.05 -3.82 -2.47
CA MET A 114 -5.08 -5.28 -2.40
C MET A 114 -5.80 -5.89 -3.60
N THR A 115 -6.95 -5.33 -4.00
CA THR A 115 -7.70 -5.78 -5.18
C THR A 115 -6.86 -5.60 -6.44
N GLY A 116 -6.24 -4.44 -6.65
CA GLY A 116 -5.39 -4.19 -7.80
C GLY A 116 -4.21 -5.18 -7.87
N MET A 117 -3.51 -5.42 -6.78
CA MET A 117 -2.39 -6.38 -6.73
C MET A 117 -2.86 -7.83 -6.96
N PHE A 118 -4.02 -8.21 -6.42
CA PHE A 118 -4.61 -9.52 -6.68
C PHE A 118 -4.91 -9.71 -8.17
N GLU A 119 -5.59 -8.75 -8.79
CA GLU A 119 -5.93 -8.81 -10.21
C GLU A 119 -4.70 -8.80 -11.12
N VAL A 120 -3.63 -8.06 -10.74
CA VAL A 120 -2.32 -8.15 -11.39
C VAL A 120 -1.80 -9.59 -11.35
N SER A 121 -1.90 -10.27 -10.20
CA SER A 121 -1.41 -11.63 -10.05
C SER A 121 -2.13 -12.62 -10.96
N LEU A 122 -3.43 -12.41 -11.25
CA LEU A 122 -4.22 -13.32 -12.10
C LEU A 122 -3.76 -13.36 -13.56
N VAL A 123 -3.13 -12.28 -14.05
CA VAL A 123 -2.66 -12.16 -15.43
C VAL A 123 -1.16 -12.42 -15.59
N LEU A 124 -0.50 -12.80 -14.51
CA LEU A 124 0.94 -13.10 -14.48
C LEU A 124 1.21 -14.59 -14.35
N ASP A 125 2.36 -15.03 -14.87
CA ASP A 125 2.79 -16.41 -14.80
C ASP A 125 2.94 -16.87 -13.35
N PHE A 126 2.41 -18.05 -13.03
CA PHE A 126 2.40 -18.63 -11.69
C PHE A 126 1.78 -17.73 -10.62
N HIS A 127 0.97 -16.73 -10.99
CA HIS A 127 0.37 -15.74 -10.10
C HIS A 127 1.40 -14.99 -9.25
N ARG A 128 2.60 -14.78 -9.78
CA ARG A 128 3.69 -14.12 -9.07
C ARG A 128 3.76 -12.64 -9.43
N LEU A 129 3.77 -11.80 -8.40
CA LEU A 129 4.03 -10.37 -8.58
C LEU A 129 5.50 -10.14 -8.94
N PRO A 130 5.80 -9.36 -10.00
CA PRO A 130 7.15 -9.02 -10.39
C PRO A 130 7.70 -7.91 -9.50
N GLU A 131 8.97 -7.58 -9.67
CA GLU A 131 9.58 -6.41 -9.04
C GLU A 131 8.77 -5.12 -9.27
N LEU A 132 8.41 -4.87 -10.53
CA LEU A 132 7.57 -3.73 -10.95
C LEU A 132 6.87 -4.07 -12.27
N PHE A 133 5.91 -3.24 -12.63
CA PHE A 133 5.27 -3.23 -13.95
C PHE A 133 4.99 -1.80 -14.41
N CYS A 134 4.70 -1.61 -15.70
CA CYS A 134 4.47 -0.29 -16.26
C CYS A 134 3.20 0.37 -15.70
N GLY A 135 3.26 1.69 -15.46
CA GLY A 135 2.20 2.44 -14.77
C GLY A 135 1.08 2.96 -15.66
N PHE A 136 0.79 2.29 -16.79
CA PHE A 136 -0.36 2.65 -17.61
C PHE A 136 -1.68 2.52 -16.85
N VAL A 137 -2.63 3.41 -17.16
CA VAL A 137 -3.97 3.34 -16.60
C VAL A 137 -4.65 2.03 -17.01
N ARG A 138 -5.35 1.42 -16.06
CA ARG A 138 -6.15 0.23 -16.33
C ARG A 138 -7.30 0.55 -17.28
N ARG A 139 -7.46 -0.30 -18.30
CA ARG A 139 -8.54 -0.18 -19.27
C ARG A 139 -9.35 -1.49 -19.32
N PRO A 140 -10.67 -1.43 -19.46
CA PRO A 140 -11.50 -2.64 -19.59
C PRO A 140 -11.00 -3.52 -20.74
N GLY A 141 -10.89 -4.83 -20.48
CA GLY A 141 -10.47 -5.82 -21.47
C GLY A 141 -8.98 -5.82 -21.83
N GLN A 142 -8.17 -4.95 -21.20
CA GLN A 142 -6.72 -4.90 -21.42
C GLN A 142 -5.97 -5.37 -20.16
N GLY A 143 -4.98 -6.24 -20.35
CA GLY A 143 -4.06 -6.63 -19.27
C GLY A 143 -3.05 -5.53 -18.95
N LEU A 144 -2.30 -5.73 -17.86
CA LEU A 144 -1.19 -4.84 -17.51
C LEU A 144 -0.05 -4.91 -18.55
N THR A 145 0.72 -3.84 -18.68
CA THR A 145 1.96 -3.84 -19.45
C THR A 145 3.13 -4.27 -18.54
N ARG A 146 3.75 -5.39 -18.87
CA ARG A 146 4.92 -5.89 -18.13
C ARG A 146 6.12 -4.97 -18.35
N TYR A 147 6.94 -4.81 -17.30
CA TYR A 147 8.23 -4.14 -17.45
C TYR A 147 9.26 -5.18 -17.95
N PRO A 148 9.93 -4.95 -19.10
CA PRO A 148 10.66 -6.00 -19.82
C PRO A 148 11.79 -6.68 -19.04
N VAL A 149 12.46 -5.92 -18.15
CA VAL A 149 13.63 -6.40 -17.38
C VAL A 149 13.35 -6.44 -15.87
N ALA A 150 12.08 -6.51 -15.47
CA ALA A 150 11.72 -6.69 -14.07
C ALA A 150 12.19 -8.05 -13.55
N CYS A 151 12.77 -8.07 -12.34
CA CYS A 151 13.08 -9.33 -11.67
C CYS A 151 11.81 -10.10 -11.35
N ASN A 152 11.77 -11.39 -11.73
CA ASN A 152 10.66 -12.28 -11.42
C ASN A 152 11.20 -13.72 -11.26
N PRO A 153 11.22 -14.30 -10.04
CA PRO A 153 10.70 -13.75 -8.79
C PRO A 153 11.56 -12.63 -8.20
N GLN A 154 10.92 -11.85 -7.31
CA GLN A 154 11.58 -10.83 -6.48
C GLN A 154 11.09 -10.97 -5.03
N ALA A 155 12.02 -11.04 -4.07
CA ALA A 155 11.69 -11.35 -2.67
C ALA A 155 10.69 -10.36 -2.05
N TRP A 156 10.89 -9.06 -2.21
CA TRP A 156 9.97 -8.06 -1.67
C TRP A 156 8.60 -8.02 -2.38
N ALA A 157 8.55 -8.38 -3.67
CA ALA A 157 7.29 -8.53 -4.37
C ALA A 157 6.50 -9.75 -3.84
N ALA A 158 7.18 -10.87 -3.55
CA ALA A 158 6.57 -12.02 -2.90
C ALA A 158 6.06 -11.67 -1.49
N GLY A 159 6.83 -10.92 -0.72
CA GLY A 159 6.45 -10.45 0.62
C GLY A 159 5.28 -9.46 0.62
N SER A 160 5.09 -8.71 -0.47
CA SER A 160 4.06 -7.68 -0.57
C SER A 160 2.64 -8.23 -0.44
N ALA A 161 2.37 -9.45 -0.93
CA ALA A 161 1.07 -10.09 -0.82
C ALA A 161 0.66 -10.33 0.65
N PHE A 162 1.60 -10.81 1.47
CA PHE A 162 1.37 -11.01 2.90
C PHE A 162 1.22 -9.68 3.64
N MET A 163 2.02 -8.69 3.27
CA MET A 163 1.98 -7.36 3.87
C MET A 163 0.66 -6.64 3.57
N ALA A 164 0.17 -6.71 2.33
CA ALA A 164 -1.13 -6.16 1.95
C ALA A 164 -2.29 -6.88 2.65
N LEU A 165 -2.21 -8.21 2.76
CA LEU A 165 -3.19 -9.01 3.50
C LEU A 165 -3.19 -8.62 4.99
N GLN A 166 -2.02 -8.48 5.62
CA GLN A 166 -1.89 -8.02 6.99
C GLN A 166 -2.52 -6.64 7.18
N ALA A 167 -2.33 -5.72 6.21
CA ALA A 167 -2.96 -4.40 6.22
C ALA A 167 -4.50 -4.48 6.15
N CYS A 168 -5.06 -5.36 5.30
CA CYS A 168 -6.50 -5.61 5.25
C CYS A 168 -7.03 -6.06 6.61
N LEU A 169 -6.40 -7.06 7.20
CA LEU A 169 -6.81 -7.62 8.48
C LEU A 169 -6.51 -6.70 9.68
N GLY A 170 -5.60 -5.73 9.53
CA GLY A 170 -5.08 -4.98 10.66
C GLY A 170 -4.44 -5.90 11.70
N LEU A 171 -3.85 -7.02 11.23
CA LEU A 171 -3.32 -8.09 12.05
C LEU A 171 -2.00 -7.69 12.70
N SER A 172 -1.93 -7.82 14.02
CA SER A 172 -0.71 -7.69 14.81
C SER A 172 -0.55 -8.85 15.77
N ILE A 173 0.67 -9.38 15.89
CA ILE A 173 1.01 -10.45 16.81
C ILE A 173 1.96 -9.88 17.85
N ILE A 174 1.51 -9.87 19.12
CA ILE A 174 2.28 -9.41 20.27
C ILE A 174 2.71 -10.64 21.06
N ALA A 175 3.80 -11.26 20.61
CA ALA A 175 4.25 -12.55 21.16
C ALA A 175 4.58 -12.50 22.65
N SER A 176 5.11 -11.37 23.15
CA SER A 176 5.39 -11.15 24.58
C SER A 176 4.14 -11.16 25.46
N GLU A 177 2.98 -10.81 24.88
CA GLU A 177 1.68 -10.80 25.58
C GLU A 177 0.80 -12.01 25.21
N GLN A 178 1.30 -12.92 24.37
CA GLN A 178 0.54 -14.04 23.80
C GLN A 178 -0.78 -13.57 23.16
N LYS A 179 -0.73 -12.45 22.43
CA LYS A 179 -1.92 -11.75 21.96
C LYS A 179 -1.89 -11.60 20.44
N VAL A 180 -3.06 -11.84 19.83
CA VAL A 180 -3.35 -11.50 18.42
C VAL A 180 -4.37 -10.37 18.42
N VAL A 181 -4.11 -9.33 17.66
CA VAL A 181 -4.98 -8.15 17.53
C VAL A 181 -5.42 -7.99 16.09
N PHE A 182 -6.69 -7.75 15.87
CA PHE A 182 -7.27 -7.32 14.61
C PHE A 182 -7.78 -5.89 14.78
N ASN A 183 -7.28 -4.97 13.92
CA ASN A 183 -7.67 -3.56 13.98
C ASN A 183 -8.47 -3.19 12.74
N TYR A 184 -9.79 -3.08 12.89
CA TYR A 184 -10.72 -2.83 11.78
C TYR A 184 -10.47 -3.77 10.59
N PRO A 185 -10.61 -5.10 10.78
CA PRO A 185 -10.36 -6.07 9.72
C PRO A 185 -11.35 -5.89 8.58
N ILE A 186 -10.84 -5.97 7.35
CA ILE A 186 -11.64 -6.08 6.12
C ILE A 186 -11.21 -7.30 5.34
N LEU A 187 -12.13 -7.89 4.60
CA LEU A 187 -11.85 -8.88 3.56
C LEU A 187 -12.31 -8.28 2.22
N PRO A 188 -11.42 -8.14 1.23
CA PRO A 188 -11.80 -7.70 -0.10
C PRO A 188 -12.94 -8.54 -0.69
N GLU A 189 -13.72 -7.97 -1.62
CA GLU A 189 -14.93 -8.60 -2.17
C GLU A 189 -14.70 -10.01 -2.75
N PHE A 190 -13.49 -10.30 -3.23
CA PHE A 190 -13.13 -11.62 -3.77
C PHE A 190 -12.79 -12.67 -2.69
N ILE A 191 -12.85 -12.30 -1.39
CA ILE A 191 -12.60 -13.22 -0.26
C ILE A 191 -13.82 -13.24 0.67
N ASP A 192 -14.63 -14.28 0.60
CA ASP A 192 -15.74 -14.49 1.53
C ASP A 192 -15.32 -15.10 2.86
N LYS A 193 -14.27 -15.93 2.79
CA LYS A 193 -13.80 -16.69 3.94
C LYS A 193 -12.28 -16.87 3.89
N MET A 194 -11.62 -16.70 5.03
CA MET A 194 -10.19 -16.95 5.19
C MET A 194 -9.94 -17.83 6.41
N GLN A 195 -9.02 -18.76 6.28
CA GLN A 195 -8.53 -19.59 7.36
C GLN A 195 -7.04 -19.34 7.57
N ILE A 196 -6.65 -19.04 8.83
CA ILE A 196 -5.24 -18.98 9.24
C ILE A 196 -5.05 -20.14 10.22
N LYS A 197 -4.26 -21.13 9.81
CA LYS A 197 -4.01 -22.33 10.63
C LYS A 197 -2.65 -22.28 11.29
N ASN A 198 -2.60 -22.78 12.53
CA ASN A 198 -1.36 -22.96 13.27
C ASN A 198 -0.53 -21.66 13.39
N LEU A 199 -1.22 -20.51 13.57
CA LEU A 199 -0.56 -19.22 13.78
C LEU A 199 0.20 -19.26 15.10
N LYS A 200 1.52 -19.15 15.05
CA LYS A 200 2.37 -19.15 16.24
C LYS A 200 2.32 -17.82 16.96
N VAL A 201 2.06 -17.87 18.29
CA VAL A 201 2.00 -16.70 19.16
C VAL A 201 2.78 -17.03 20.43
N GLY A 202 4.04 -16.68 20.48
CA GLY A 202 4.95 -17.13 21.53
C GLY A 202 5.08 -18.66 21.54
N THR A 203 4.74 -19.31 22.64
CA THR A 203 4.75 -20.79 22.79
C THR A 203 3.45 -21.47 22.37
N ALA A 204 2.38 -20.69 22.16
CA ALA A 204 1.07 -21.18 21.75
C ALA A 204 0.88 -21.15 20.24
N SER A 205 -0.18 -21.79 19.76
CA SER A 205 -0.66 -21.63 18.40
C SER A 205 -2.18 -21.53 18.37
N VAL A 206 -2.72 -20.86 17.37
CA VAL A 206 -4.15 -20.62 17.22
C VAL A 206 -4.58 -20.84 15.77
N ASP A 207 -5.76 -21.41 15.59
CA ASP A 207 -6.45 -21.47 14.30
C ASP A 207 -7.54 -20.39 14.29
N LEU A 208 -7.59 -19.64 13.20
CA LEU A 208 -8.51 -18.53 13.03
C LEU A 208 -9.35 -18.72 11.78
N LEU A 209 -10.63 -18.44 11.90
CA LEU A 209 -11.57 -18.41 10.78
C LEU A 209 -12.17 -17.01 10.69
N LEU A 210 -11.92 -16.33 9.58
CA LEU A 210 -12.49 -15.04 9.27
C LEU A 210 -13.58 -15.20 8.21
N ARG A 211 -14.71 -14.53 8.40
CA ARG A 211 -15.83 -14.50 7.44
C ARG A 211 -16.26 -13.07 7.19
N ARG A 212 -16.41 -12.72 5.92
CA ARG A 212 -16.96 -11.43 5.51
C ARG A 212 -18.47 -11.43 5.73
N HIS A 213 -18.97 -10.36 6.32
CA HIS A 213 -20.36 -9.98 6.43
C HIS A 213 -20.56 -8.62 5.75
N ASP A 214 -21.79 -8.18 5.60
CA ASP A 214 -22.11 -6.92 4.87
C ASP A 214 -21.44 -5.69 5.47
N LEU A 215 -21.25 -5.64 6.79
CA LEU A 215 -20.70 -4.48 7.50
C LEU A 215 -19.40 -4.74 8.24
N ASP A 216 -19.01 -6.00 8.41
CA ASP A 216 -17.86 -6.37 9.23
C ASP A 216 -17.22 -7.70 8.83
N VAL A 217 -16.21 -8.13 9.59
CA VAL A 217 -15.57 -9.43 9.49
C VAL A 217 -15.71 -10.18 10.81
N GLY A 218 -16.49 -11.26 10.80
CA GLY A 218 -16.58 -12.17 11.94
C GLY A 218 -15.31 -12.99 12.09
N ILE A 219 -14.80 -13.10 13.32
CA ILE A 219 -13.59 -13.87 13.65
C ILE A 219 -13.95 -14.95 14.67
N THR A 220 -13.63 -16.19 14.33
CA THR A 220 -13.76 -17.37 15.20
C THR A 220 -12.38 -17.95 15.48
N VAL A 221 -12.14 -18.34 16.72
CA VAL A 221 -10.92 -18.95 17.24
C VAL A 221 -11.16 -20.43 17.47
#